data_da28981de2fae6c809ab5945f8496d7c
#
_entry.id   da28981de2fae6c809ab5945f8496d7c
#
_cell.length_a   1.000
_cell.length_b   1.000
_cell.length_c   1.000
_cell.angle_alpha   90.00
_cell.angle_beta   90.00
_cell.angle_gamma   90.00
#
_symmetry.space_group_name_H-M   'P 1'
#
loop_
_entity.id
_entity.type
_entity.pdbx_description
1 polymer ?
#
loop_
_entity_poly.entity_id
_entity_poly.type
_entity_poly.pdbx_seq_one_letter_code
_entity_poly.pdbx_strand_id
1 'polypeptide(L)'
;MPKPDMLSEWGITHPIVQAPMVGVSTSQLAAAVSNAGALGSIGLGASTPEQGRELIRQTRALTGSPFNVNMFCHRPAAFDHARNEAWLKHLSSFFDEFESVPPTVLKEIYKSFVDDRAMLEMLVEEKPAVVSFHFGAPPAQWIEELKSAGIYTMGCATTLSEARQLEQAGAQAIVAQGYEAGGHRGVFDDAFGKDQQMGLFALLRIIVAAVDLPVIAAGGIMEGAGINAAMMLGASACQLGTAFILCPESCATPEHREALKGPKAHQTRVTSYLSGRPARGIPNRLYLESGADRVPLPAEYPLAYDAAKALHGAASAKGCHDFAAQWAGQGAPLARELPAQRLVQVLVEEMRAASRFSHS
;
A
#
# COMPACT_ATOMS: atom_id res chain seq x y z
N MET A 1 -11.55 26.13 11.11
CA MET A 1 -12.12 25.33 12.22
C MET A 1 -11.07 24.32 12.67
N PRO A 2 -11.05 23.87 13.95
CA PRO A 2 -10.18 22.74 14.30
C PRO A 2 -10.57 21.53 13.44
N LYS A 3 -9.57 20.78 12.95
CA LYS A 3 -9.81 19.54 12.21
C LYS A 3 -10.53 18.54 13.12
N PRO A 4 -11.42 17.67 12.59
CA PRO A 4 -12.07 16.62 13.37
C PRO A 4 -11.06 15.78 14.14
N ASP A 5 -11.39 15.35 15.35
CA ASP A 5 -10.57 14.42 16.12
C ASP A 5 -10.74 13.00 15.56
N MET A 6 -10.02 12.75 14.46
CA MET A 6 -10.03 11.49 13.71
C MET A 6 -9.73 10.27 14.60
N LEU A 7 -8.83 10.40 15.59
CA LEU A 7 -8.47 9.28 16.45
C LEU A 7 -9.66 8.86 17.31
N SER A 8 -10.40 9.83 17.85
CA SER A 8 -11.63 9.59 18.61
C SER A 8 -12.73 8.98 17.72
N GLU A 9 -12.89 9.48 16.49
CA GLU A 9 -13.86 8.92 15.53
C GLU A 9 -13.52 7.48 15.13
N TRP A 10 -12.24 7.15 15.03
CA TRP A 10 -11.79 5.79 14.74
C TRP A 10 -11.81 4.88 15.98
N GLY A 11 -11.86 5.44 17.20
CA GLY A 11 -11.75 4.69 18.45
C GLY A 11 -10.35 4.12 18.70
N ILE A 12 -9.30 4.80 18.23
CA ILE A 12 -7.89 4.42 18.46
C ILE A 12 -7.18 5.39 19.41
N THR A 13 -6.14 4.91 20.09
CA THR A 13 -5.40 5.69 21.09
C THR A 13 -4.15 6.34 20.52
N HIS A 14 -3.53 5.72 19.52
CA HIS A 14 -2.25 6.14 18.98
C HIS A 14 -2.38 6.57 17.52
N PRO A 15 -1.72 7.67 17.08
CA PRO A 15 -1.78 8.17 15.71
C PRO A 15 -0.95 7.31 14.75
N ILE A 16 -1.14 6.01 14.80
CA ILE A 16 -0.39 5.01 14.03
C ILE A 16 -1.37 4.15 13.24
N VAL A 17 -1.12 4.03 11.94
CA VAL A 17 -1.83 3.13 11.03
C VAL A 17 -0.81 2.14 10.47
N GLN A 18 -1.08 0.85 10.60
CA GLN A 18 -0.35 -0.15 9.82
C GLN A 18 -0.89 -0.12 8.39
N ALA A 19 -0.02 0.14 7.42
CA ALA A 19 -0.41 0.24 6.02
C ALA A 19 -1.00 -1.08 5.50
N PRO A 20 -2.06 -1.05 4.68
CA PRO A 20 -2.55 -2.25 4.01
C PRO A 20 -1.50 -2.71 2.99
N MET A 21 -1.11 -3.98 3.07
CA MET A 21 -0.07 -4.58 2.23
C MET A 21 -0.57 -5.93 1.71
N VAL A 22 -1.11 -5.95 0.48
CA VAL A 22 -1.55 -7.19 -0.16
C VAL A 22 -0.37 -8.16 -0.28
N GLY A 23 -0.56 -9.40 0.18
CA GLY A 23 0.49 -10.42 0.23
C GLY A 23 1.46 -10.32 1.42
N VAL A 24 1.23 -9.37 2.36
CA VAL A 24 2.02 -9.23 3.60
C VAL A 24 1.11 -9.08 4.82
N SER A 25 0.09 -8.21 4.76
CA SER A 25 -0.87 -8.04 5.86
C SER A 25 -1.74 -9.29 6.01
N THR A 26 -1.91 -9.73 7.26
CA THR A 26 -2.79 -10.82 7.66
C THR A 26 -3.84 -10.32 8.64
N SER A 27 -4.87 -11.11 8.89
CA SER A 27 -5.83 -10.84 9.96
C SER A 27 -5.15 -10.79 11.34
N GLN A 28 -4.11 -11.61 11.56
CA GLN A 28 -3.32 -11.61 12.79
C GLN A 28 -2.53 -10.32 12.97
N LEU A 29 -1.86 -9.85 11.89
CA LEU A 29 -1.12 -8.60 11.94
C LEU A 29 -2.03 -7.41 12.22
N ALA A 30 -3.13 -7.30 11.48
CA ALA A 30 -4.10 -6.22 11.65
C ALA A 30 -4.70 -6.23 13.06
N ALA A 31 -5.11 -7.38 13.56
CA ALA A 31 -5.66 -7.52 14.90
C ALA A 31 -4.64 -7.18 16.01
N ALA A 32 -3.38 -7.63 15.87
CA ALA A 32 -2.34 -7.33 16.86
C ALA A 32 -2.05 -5.82 16.94
N VAL A 33 -2.04 -5.12 15.81
CA VAL A 33 -1.89 -3.65 15.75
C VAL A 33 -3.11 -2.95 16.37
N SER A 34 -4.33 -3.39 16.03
CA SER A 34 -5.56 -2.81 16.55
C SER A 34 -5.69 -3.00 18.06
N ASN A 35 -5.36 -4.20 18.58
CA ASN A 35 -5.35 -4.49 20.01
C ASN A 35 -4.29 -3.69 20.79
N ALA A 36 -3.29 -3.15 20.09
CA ALA A 36 -2.28 -2.25 20.68
C ALA A 36 -2.72 -0.77 20.69
N GLY A 37 -3.96 -0.44 20.27
CA GLY A 37 -4.51 0.92 20.26
C GLY A 37 -4.15 1.74 19.03
N ALA A 38 -3.64 1.13 17.98
CA ALA A 38 -3.38 1.71 16.65
C ALA A 38 -4.45 1.21 15.64
N LEU A 39 -4.36 1.58 14.36
CA LEU A 39 -5.26 1.09 13.32
C LEU A 39 -4.56 0.03 12.47
N GLY A 40 -4.91 -1.24 12.66
CA GLY A 40 -4.49 -2.34 11.80
C GLY A 40 -5.18 -2.28 10.44
N SER A 41 -4.59 -2.87 9.40
CA SER A 41 -5.17 -2.87 8.05
C SER A 41 -5.03 -4.19 7.33
N ILE A 42 -6.09 -4.58 6.61
CA ILE A 42 -6.07 -5.67 5.63
C ILE A 42 -6.32 -5.11 4.22
N GLY A 43 -5.74 -5.75 3.20
CA GLY A 43 -5.90 -5.35 1.81
C GLY A 43 -6.80 -6.32 1.06
N LEU A 44 -7.89 -5.83 0.48
CA LEU A 44 -8.83 -6.62 -0.31
C LEU A 44 -8.72 -6.40 -1.82
N GLY A 45 -7.76 -5.58 -2.29
CA GLY A 45 -7.62 -5.25 -3.73
C GLY A 45 -7.35 -6.44 -4.65
N ALA A 46 -7.07 -7.63 -4.09
CA ALA A 46 -6.86 -8.88 -4.83
C ALA A 46 -7.90 -9.95 -4.47
N SER A 47 -8.99 -9.60 -3.80
CA SER A 47 -9.97 -10.53 -3.24
C SER A 47 -11.29 -10.46 -4.00
N THR A 48 -12.03 -11.59 -4.07
CA THR A 48 -13.46 -11.56 -4.39
C THR A 48 -14.27 -11.06 -3.19
N PRO A 49 -15.55 -10.67 -3.35
CA PRO A 49 -16.40 -10.29 -2.22
C PRO A 49 -16.46 -11.35 -1.11
N GLU A 50 -16.53 -12.64 -1.47
CA GLU A 50 -16.57 -13.77 -0.53
C GLU A 50 -15.27 -13.88 0.26
N GLN A 51 -14.12 -13.78 -0.41
CA GLN A 51 -12.80 -13.78 0.23
C GLN A 51 -12.63 -12.56 1.13
N GLY A 52 -13.08 -11.38 0.68
CA GLY A 52 -13.07 -10.15 1.46
C GLY A 52 -13.90 -10.27 2.74
N ARG A 53 -15.11 -10.81 2.63
CA ARG A 53 -16.00 -11.10 3.78
C ARG A 53 -15.31 -12.01 4.79
N GLU A 54 -14.68 -13.07 4.32
CA GLU A 54 -14.00 -14.03 5.17
C GLU A 54 -12.82 -13.37 5.92
N LEU A 55 -11.98 -12.57 5.24
CA LEU A 55 -10.87 -11.85 5.85
C LEU A 55 -11.34 -10.83 6.90
N ILE A 56 -12.44 -10.11 6.63
CA ILE A 56 -13.03 -9.18 7.61
C ILE A 56 -13.50 -9.95 8.86
N ARG A 57 -14.20 -11.06 8.68
CA ARG A 57 -14.70 -11.89 9.79
C ARG A 57 -13.58 -12.55 10.60
N GLN A 58 -12.54 -13.05 9.91
CA GLN A 58 -11.34 -13.58 10.57
C GLN A 58 -10.65 -12.49 11.42
N THR A 59 -10.52 -11.27 10.88
CA THR A 59 -9.93 -10.16 11.64
C THR A 59 -10.79 -9.81 12.84
N ARG A 60 -12.11 -9.72 12.66
CA ARG A 60 -13.07 -9.41 13.74
C ARG A 60 -13.11 -10.50 14.82
N ALA A 61 -12.83 -11.75 14.48
CA ALA A 61 -12.71 -12.82 15.47
C ALA A 61 -11.47 -12.70 16.38
N LEU A 62 -10.44 -11.96 15.94
CA LEU A 62 -9.19 -11.75 16.67
C LEU A 62 -9.14 -10.42 17.44
N THR A 63 -10.04 -9.47 17.12
CA THR A 63 -10.07 -8.16 17.76
C THR A 63 -11.46 -7.56 17.80
N GLY A 64 -11.80 -6.93 18.92
CA GLY A 64 -12.97 -6.04 19.03
C GLY A 64 -12.65 -4.58 18.70
N SER A 65 -11.38 -4.26 18.41
CA SER A 65 -10.91 -2.92 18.07
C SER A 65 -11.09 -2.62 16.59
N PRO A 66 -11.18 -1.33 16.18
CA PRO A 66 -11.35 -0.95 14.78
C PRO A 66 -10.14 -1.35 13.93
N PHE A 67 -10.42 -1.66 12.67
CA PHE A 67 -9.39 -1.90 11.65
C PHE A 67 -9.83 -1.34 10.30
N ASN A 68 -8.88 -1.10 9.43
CA ASN A 68 -9.06 -0.58 8.07
C ASN A 68 -9.08 -1.71 7.03
N VAL A 69 -9.93 -1.55 6.03
CA VAL A 69 -10.02 -2.41 4.85
C VAL A 69 -9.66 -1.58 3.62
N ASN A 70 -8.69 -2.03 2.83
CA ASN A 70 -8.21 -1.28 1.68
C ASN A 70 -8.68 -1.84 0.36
N MET A 71 -9.13 -0.94 -0.53
CA MET A 71 -9.61 -1.22 -1.87
C MET A 71 -8.72 -0.56 -2.93
N PHE A 72 -8.59 -1.22 -4.10
CA PHE A 72 -7.90 -0.67 -5.27
C PHE A 72 -8.91 -0.04 -6.24
N CYS A 73 -8.74 1.26 -6.51
CA CYS A 73 -9.59 2.06 -7.39
C CYS A 73 -8.88 2.42 -8.70
N HIS A 74 -8.05 1.51 -9.22
CA HIS A 74 -7.34 1.73 -10.47
C HIS A 74 -8.29 1.78 -11.66
N ARG A 75 -7.89 2.50 -12.71
CA ARG A 75 -8.59 2.44 -13.99
C ARG A 75 -8.45 1.03 -14.57
N PRO A 76 -9.53 0.41 -15.08
CA PRO A 76 -9.45 -0.86 -15.79
C PRO A 76 -8.40 -0.80 -16.92
N ALA A 77 -7.66 -1.88 -17.12
CA ALA A 77 -6.59 -1.93 -18.10
C ALA A 77 -7.13 -1.75 -19.54
N ALA A 78 -6.49 -0.90 -20.31
CA ALA A 78 -6.71 -0.89 -21.76
C ALA A 78 -5.97 -2.08 -22.39
N PHE A 79 -6.70 -2.89 -23.18
CA PHE A 79 -6.13 -4.08 -23.80
C PHE A 79 -5.41 -3.71 -25.11
N ASP A 80 -4.13 -3.31 -24.99
CA ASP A 80 -3.26 -3.02 -26.14
C ASP A 80 -2.49 -4.30 -26.53
N HIS A 81 -2.97 -4.96 -27.62
CA HIS A 81 -2.38 -6.22 -28.11
C HIS A 81 -0.90 -6.06 -28.48
N ALA A 82 -0.52 -4.97 -29.16
CA ALA A 82 0.86 -4.76 -29.62
C ALA A 82 1.81 -4.58 -28.43
N ARG A 83 1.40 -3.79 -27.43
CA ARG A 83 2.14 -3.57 -26.18
C ARG A 83 2.27 -4.86 -25.38
N ASN A 84 1.19 -5.61 -25.23
CA ASN A 84 1.18 -6.87 -24.50
C ASN A 84 2.07 -7.93 -25.16
N GLU A 85 1.99 -8.05 -26.49
CA GLU A 85 2.84 -8.98 -27.26
C GLU A 85 4.34 -8.59 -27.16
N ALA A 86 4.67 -7.31 -27.31
CA ALA A 86 6.02 -6.83 -27.17
C ALA A 86 6.59 -7.10 -25.76
N TRP A 87 5.74 -6.91 -24.73
CA TRP A 87 6.12 -7.21 -23.34
C TRP A 87 6.35 -8.71 -23.11
N LEU A 88 5.44 -9.58 -23.54
CA LEU A 88 5.60 -11.03 -23.42
C LEU A 88 6.81 -11.54 -24.20
N LYS A 89 7.08 -10.99 -25.38
CA LYS A 89 8.29 -11.30 -26.16
C LYS A 89 9.58 -10.89 -25.42
N HIS A 90 9.56 -9.74 -24.75
CA HIS A 90 10.70 -9.31 -23.91
C HIS A 90 10.93 -10.30 -22.74
N LEU A 91 9.87 -10.81 -22.14
CA LEU A 91 9.97 -11.74 -21.02
C LEU A 91 10.37 -13.16 -21.43
N SER A 92 10.24 -13.54 -22.70
CA SER A 92 10.44 -14.93 -23.15
C SER A 92 11.82 -15.49 -22.75
N SER A 93 12.90 -14.69 -22.88
CA SER A 93 14.25 -15.13 -22.51
C SER A 93 14.39 -15.45 -21.02
N PHE A 94 13.65 -14.75 -20.14
CA PHE A 94 13.65 -15.09 -18.71
C PHE A 94 12.87 -16.39 -18.44
N PHE A 95 11.77 -16.64 -19.16
CA PHE A 95 11.03 -17.90 -19.05
C PHE A 95 11.83 -19.08 -19.55
N ASP A 96 12.59 -18.91 -20.64
CA ASP A 96 13.46 -19.96 -21.23
C ASP A 96 14.52 -20.47 -20.22
N GLU A 97 15.05 -19.59 -19.34
CA GLU A 97 15.97 -19.97 -18.27
C GLU A 97 15.38 -21.03 -17.32
N PHE A 98 14.05 -21.05 -17.17
CA PHE A 98 13.34 -21.96 -16.27
C PHE A 98 12.59 -23.06 -17.03
N GLU A 99 12.90 -23.30 -18.31
CA GLU A 99 12.25 -24.30 -19.15
C GLU A 99 10.71 -24.11 -19.17
N SER A 100 10.28 -22.85 -19.18
CA SER A 100 8.88 -22.45 -19.14
C SER A 100 8.56 -21.51 -20.30
N VAL A 101 7.27 -21.20 -20.50
CA VAL A 101 6.81 -20.29 -21.54
C VAL A 101 5.96 -19.18 -20.93
N PRO A 102 6.02 -17.94 -21.48
CA PRO A 102 5.11 -16.88 -21.06
C PRO A 102 3.64 -17.28 -21.24
N PRO A 103 2.71 -16.71 -20.46
CA PRO A 103 1.29 -16.87 -20.72
C PRO A 103 0.94 -16.36 -22.12
N THR A 104 0.07 -17.08 -22.83
CA THR A 104 -0.38 -16.68 -24.19
C THR A 104 -1.32 -15.48 -24.18
N VAL A 105 -2.04 -15.27 -23.07
CA VAL A 105 -2.97 -14.15 -22.84
C VAL A 105 -2.78 -13.64 -21.43
N LEU A 106 -2.57 -12.33 -21.29
CA LEU A 106 -2.51 -11.66 -19.98
C LEU A 106 -3.92 -11.47 -19.41
N LYS A 107 -4.06 -11.63 -18.11
CA LYS A 107 -5.32 -11.54 -17.38
C LYS A 107 -5.31 -10.34 -16.44
N GLU A 108 -6.45 -9.68 -16.31
CA GLU A 108 -6.70 -8.69 -15.28
C GLU A 108 -6.94 -9.41 -13.94
N ILE A 109 -5.83 -9.70 -13.23
CA ILE A 109 -5.84 -10.52 -12.02
C ILE A 109 -6.41 -9.81 -10.79
N TYR A 110 -6.63 -8.48 -10.88
CA TYR A 110 -7.23 -7.66 -9.85
C TYR A 110 -8.37 -6.83 -10.43
N LYS A 111 -9.60 -7.13 -10.02
CA LYS A 111 -10.76 -6.34 -10.40
C LYS A 111 -10.72 -5.00 -9.65
N SER A 112 -10.90 -3.90 -10.38
CA SER A 112 -10.97 -2.59 -9.76
C SER A 112 -12.26 -2.42 -8.93
N PHE A 113 -12.13 -1.82 -7.76
CA PHE A 113 -13.28 -1.52 -6.91
C PHE A 113 -14.30 -0.59 -7.59
N VAL A 114 -13.85 0.29 -8.49
CA VAL A 114 -14.75 1.23 -9.19
C VAL A 114 -15.79 0.53 -10.08
N ASP A 115 -15.55 -0.75 -10.44
CA ASP A 115 -16.45 -1.59 -11.26
C ASP A 115 -16.98 -2.81 -10.48
N ASP A 116 -16.84 -2.82 -9.15
CA ASP A 116 -17.23 -3.96 -8.31
C ASP A 116 -18.34 -3.62 -7.30
N ARG A 117 -19.57 -3.49 -7.82
CA ARG A 117 -20.75 -3.23 -7.00
C ARG A 117 -20.97 -4.28 -5.90
N ALA A 118 -20.70 -5.56 -6.18
CA ALA A 118 -20.83 -6.64 -5.21
C ALA A 118 -19.86 -6.47 -4.03
N MET A 119 -18.66 -5.98 -4.30
CA MET A 119 -17.69 -5.66 -3.24
C MET A 119 -18.17 -4.49 -2.37
N LEU A 120 -18.76 -3.44 -2.95
CA LEU A 120 -19.36 -2.35 -2.19
C LEU A 120 -20.50 -2.85 -1.29
N GLU A 121 -21.40 -3.67 -1.83
CA GLU A 121 -22.51 -4.25 -1.06
C GLU A 121 -22.00 -5.10 0.11
N MET A 122 -20.97 -5.90 -0.12
CA MET A 122 -20.30 -6.69 0.94
C MET A 122 -19.71 -5.79 2.02
N LEU A 123 -19.06 -4.67 1.68
CA LEU A 123 -18.51 -3.72 2.64
C LEU A 123 -19.62 -3.03 3.46
N VAL A 124 -20.73 -2.64 2.82
CA VAL A 124 -21.90 -2.05 3.50
C VAL A 124 -22.56 -3.05 4.46
N GLU A 125 -22.60 -4.34 4.12
CA GLU A 125 -23.11 -5.39 5.00
C GLU A 125 -22.16 -5.67 6.19
N GLU A 126 -20.85 -5.82 5.93
CA GLU A 126 -19.88 -6.17 6.97
C GLU A 126 -19.46 -4.98 7.84
N LYS A 127 -19.64 -3.74 7.40
CA LYS A 127 -19.39 -2.51 8.16
C LYS A 127 -18.02 -2.50 8.87
N PRO A 128 -16.89 -2.60 8.15
CA PRO A 128 -15.60 -2.32 8.77
C PRO A 128 -15.55 -0.88 9.26
N ALA A 129 -14.80 -0.59 10.31
CA ALA A 129 -14.72 0.76 10.88
C ALA A 129 -14.19 1.79 9.86
N VAL A 130 -13.21 1.40 9.05
CA VAL A 130 -12.56 2.27 8.06
C VAL A 130 -12.44 1.52 6.73
N VAL A 131 -12.71 2.20 5.62
CA VAL A 131 -12.39 1.76 4.25
C VAL A 131 -11.45 2.77 3.61
N SER A 132 -10.33 2.29 3.07
CA SER A 132 -9.35 3.14 2.38
C SER A 132 -9.26 2.82 0.89
N PHE A 133 -8.95 3.85 0.10
CA PHE A 133 -8.83 3.76 -1.34
C PHE A 133 -7.41 4.03 -1.82
N HIS A 134 -6.94 3.22 -2.77
CA HIS A 134 -5.63 3.37 -3.40
C HIS A 134 -5.78 3.39 -4.92
N PHE A 135 -4.94 4.17 -5.63
CA PHE A 135 -4.94 4.37 -7.10
C PHE A 135 -6.04 5.26 -7.65
N GLY A 136 -6.85 5.87 -6.84
CA GLY A 136 -7.97 6.70 -7.26
C GLY A 136 -9.02 6.81 -6.18
N ALA A 137 -10.16 7.37 -6.56
CA ALA A 137 -11.38 7.42 -5.76
C ALA A 137 -12.48 6.58 -6.44
N PRO A 138 -13.33 5.88 -5.68
CA PRO A 138 -14.55 5.31 -6.23
C PRO A 138 -15.54 6.44 -6.55
N PRO A 139 -16.66 6.15 -7.26
CA PRO A 139 -17.72 7.12 -7.47
C PRO A 139 -18.18 7.77 -6.16
N ALA A 140 -18.40 9.09 -6.17
CA ALA A 140 -18.80 9.85 -4.96
C ALA A 140 -20.06 9.25 -4.28
N GLN A 141 -20.99 8.71 -5.06
CA GLN A 141 -22.17 8.02 -4.55
C GLN A 141 -21.77 6.80 -3.68
N TRP A 142 -20.73 6.06 -4.05
CA TRP A 142 -20.28 4.90 -3.28
C TRP A 142 -19.60 5.31 -1.95
N ILE A 143 -18.89 6.43 -1.96
CA ILE A 143 -18.35 7.01 -0.73
C ILE A 143 -19.50 7.39 0.20
N GLU A 144 -20.57 8.02 -0.32
CA GLU A 144 -21.73 8.39 0.48
C GLU A 144 -22.51 7.16 1.00
N GLU A 145 -22.61 6.08 0.21
CA GLU A 145 -23.21 4.81 0.67
C GLU A 145 -22.41 4.20 1.84
N LEU A 146 -21.06 4.20 1.75
CA LEU A 146 -20.19 3.74 2.84
C LEU A 146 -20.36 4.60 4.09
N LYS A 147 -20.34 5.93 3.96
CA LYS A 147 -20.56 6.87 5.07
C LYS A 147 -21.93 6.69 5.71
N SER A 148 -22.99 6.52 4.91
CA SER A 148 -24.35 6.27 5.39
C SER A 148 -24.47 4.94 6.16
N ALA A 149 -23.61 3.96 5.85
CA ALA A 149 -23.49 2.72 6.61
C ALA A 149 -22.68 2.87 7.91
N GLY A 150 -22.14 4.06 8.20
CA GLY A 150 -21.30 4.34 9.37
C GLY A 150 -19.83 3.95 9.18
N ILE A 151 -19.36 3.82 7.93
CA ILE A 151 -17.99 3.46 7.60
C ILE A 151 -17.19 4.72 7.33
N TYR A 152 -16.08 4.92 8.02
CA TYR A 152 -15.17 6.03 7.76
C TYR A 152 -14.36 5.79 6.50
N THR A 153 -14.19 6.83 5.65
CA THR A 153 -13.52 6.68 4.36
C THR A 153 -12.25 7.53 4.26
N MET A 154 -11.17 6.97 3.74
CA MET A 154 -9.92 7.70 3.47
C MET A 154 -9.32 7.31 2.11
N GLY A 155 -8.63 8.24 1.45
CA GLY A 155 -8.03 8.02 0.14
C GLY A 155 -6.55 8.39 0.10
N CYS A 156 -5.76 7.65 -0.71
CA CYS A 156 -4.35 7.91 -0.91
C CYS A 156 -4.14 8.95 -2.00
N ALA A 157 -3.31 9.96 -1.72
CA ALA A 157 -2.90 11.00 -2.66
C ALA A 157 -1.37 11.16 -2.69
N THR A 158 -0.80 11.33 -3.87
CA THR A 158 0.61 11.61 -4.12
C THR A 158 0.85 13.05 -4.57
N THR A 159 -0.23 13.79 -4.84
CA THR A 159 -0.23 15.19 -5.26
C THR A 159 -1.37 15.97 -4.61
N LEU A 160 -1.27 17.30 -4.63
CA LEU A 160 -2.37 18.17 -4.17
C LEU A 160 -3.64 18.01 -5.03
N SER A 161 -3.48 17.83 -6.34
CA SER A 161 -4.62 17.62 -7.25
C SER A 161 -5.42 16.37 -6.87
N GLU A 162 -4.74 15.27 -6.58
CA GLU A 162 -5.37 14.02 -6.13
C GLU A 162 -6.06 14.18 -4.76
N ALA A 163 -5.40 14.88 -3.82
CA ALA A 163 -5.99 15.16 -2.51
C ALA A 163 -7.32 15.95 -2.63
N ARG A 164 -7.36 16.96 -3.50
CA ARG A 164 -8.59 17.73 -3.78
C ARG A 164 -9.66 16.89 -4.46
N GLN A 165 -9.29 15.99 -5.36
CA GLN A 165 -10.25 15.09 -5.99
C GLN A 165 -10.90 14.15 -4.94
N LEU A 166 -10.13 13.63 -3.99
CA LEU A 166 -10.65 12.82 -2.87
C LEU A 166 -11.58 13.62 -1.97
N GLU A 167 -11.20 14.85 -1.61
CA GLU A 167 -12.05 15.76 -0.82
C GLU A 167 -13.36 16.05 -1.53
N GLN A 168 -13.32 16.38 -2.83
CA GLN A 168 -14.51 16.62 -3.65
C GLN A 168 -15.37 15.37 -3.82
N ALA A 169 -14.77 14.18 -3.88
CA ALA A 169 -15.49 12.92 -3.93
C ALA A 169 -16.16 12.56 -2.58
N GLY A 170 -15.85 13.27 -1.49
CA GLY A 170 -16.46 13.09 -0.17
C GLY A 170 -15.67 12.18 0.78
N ALA A 171 -14.41 11.86 0.50
CA ALA A 171 -13.54 11.17 1.46
C ALA A 171 -13.41 12.00 2.75
N GLN A 172 -13.22 11.31 3.89
CA GLN A 172 -13.16 11.96 5.20
C GLN A 172 -11.73 12.18 5.70
N ALA A 173 -10.73 11.52 5.11
CA ALA A 173 -9.32 11.77 5.37
C ALA A 173 -8.46 11.48 4.13
N ILE A 174 -7.25 12.05 4.11
CA ILE A 174 -6.27 11.89 3.03
C ILE A 174 -5.01 11.19 3.57
N VAL A 175 -4.58 10.13 2.91
CA VAL A 175 -3.25 9.54 3.12
C VAL A 175 -2.28 10.20 2.15
N ALA A 176 -1.43 11.09 2.63
CA ALA A 176 -0.38 11.74 1.84
C ALA A 176 0.81 10.77 1.67
N GLN A 177 0.90 10.14 0.50
CA GLN A 177 1.97 9.18 0.21
C GLN A 177 3.18 9.84 -0.43
N GLY A 178 4.23 10.01 0.34
CA GLY A 178 5.55 10.46 -0.15
C GLY A 178 6.23 9.44 -1.07
N TYR A 179 7.19 9.92 -1.86
CA TYR A 179 7.96 9.08 -2.78
C TYR A 179 8.81 8.01 -2.07
N GLU A 180 9.06 8.19 -0.78
CA GLU A 180 9.79 7.26 0.09
C GLU A 180 9.02 5.98 0.41
N ALA A 181 7.69 5.97 0.18
CA ALA A 181 6.84 4.83 0.51
C ALA A 181 7.19 3.58 -0.29
N GLY A 182 7.07 2.41 0.35
CA GLY A 182 7.15 1.11 -0.29
C GLY A 182 5.84 0.70 -0.97
N GLY A 183 5.94 -0.26 -1.88
CA GLY A 183 4.81 -0.72 -2.68
C GLY A 183 4.43 0.25 -3.78
N HIS A 184 3.23 0.07 -4.30
CA HIS A 184 2.73 0.87 -5.42
C HIS A 184 2.52 2.33 -5.03
N ARG A 185 2.92 3.23 -5.94
CA ARG A 185 2.56 4.63 -5.86
C ARG A 185 1.05 4.77 -6.04
N GLY A 186 0.42 5.55 -5.15
CA GLY A 186 -1.02 5.81 -5.16
C GLY A 186 -1.48 6.77 -6.26
N VAL A 187 -0.66 7.04 -7.27
CA VAL A 187 -0.98 7.95 -8.37
C VAL A 187 -2.31 7.58 -9.06
N PHE A 188 -3.10 8.57 -9.44
CA PHE A 188 -4.36 8.36 -10.16
C PHE A 188 -4.10 8.15 -11.66
N ASP A 189 -3.19 8.94 -12.23
CA ASP A 189 -2.69 8.76 -13.59
C ASP A 189 -1.35 8.02 -13.54
N ASP A 190 -1.34 6.76 -13.94
CA ASP A 190 -0.18 5.87 -13.94
C ASP A 190 0.59 5.87 -15.27
N ALA A 191 0.24 6.75 -16.21
CA ALA A 191 0.97 6.90 -17.44
C ALA A 191 2.45 7.19 -17.17
N PHE A 192 3.31 6.58 -17.96
CA PHE A 192 4.76 6.66 -17.77
C PHE A 192 5.25 8.11 -17.67
N GLY A 193 5.99 8.41 -16.61
CA GLY A 193 6.53 9.77 -16.35
C GLY A 193 5.56 10.77 -15.71
N LYS A 194 4.35 10.36 -15.33
CA LYS A 194 3.35 11.24 -14.69
C LYS A 194 3.48 11.38 -13.18
N ASP A 195 4.13 10.42 -12.50
CA ASP A 195 4.38 10.56 -11.05
C ASP A 195 5.30 11.74 -10.78
N GLN A 196 4.83 12.73 -10.00
CA GLN A 196 5.60 13.90 -9.60
C GLN A 196 6.73 13.59 -8.62
N GLN A 197 6.78 12.38 -8.08
CA GLN A 197 7.84 11.87 -7.19
C GLN A 197 8.10 12.77 -5.96
N MET A 198 7.03 13.39 -5.44
CA MET A 198 7.16 14.30 -4.29
C MET A 198 7.54 13.54 -3.02
N GLY A 199 8.59 14.00 -2.35
CA GLY A 199 8.97 13.53 -1.02
C GLY A 199 7.93 13.93 0.03
N LEU A 200 7.78 13.11 1.07
CA LEU A 200 6.76 13.28 2.10
C LEU A 200 6.82 14.65 2.80
N PHE A 201 8.02 15.14 3.08
CA PHE A 201 8.20 16.41 3.82
C PHE A 201 7.54 17.59 3.09
N ALA A 202 7.69 17.70 1.78
CA ALA A 202 7.07 18.74 0.96
C ALA A 202 5.57 18.46 0.73
N LEU A 203 5.24 17.23 0.32
CA LEU A 203 3.87 16.83 -0.01
C LEU A 203 2.92 17.05 1.17
N LEU A 204 3.31 16.63 2.38
CA LEU A 204 2.50 16.75 3.58
C LEU A 204 2.13 18.20 3.86
N ARG A 205 3.11 19.12 3.81
CA ARG A 205 2.86 20.54 4.06
C ARG A 205 1.94 21.18 3.02
N ILE A 206 2.12 20.82 1.75
CA ILE A 206 1.29 21.30 0.65
C ILE A 206 -0.17 20.85 0.83
N ILE A 207 -0.41 19.57 1.15
CA ILE A 207 -1.76 19.04 1.33
C ILE A 207 -2.39 19.62 2.59
N VAL A 208 -1.69 19.58 3.75
CA VAL A 208 -2.23 20.10 5.03
C VAL A 208 -2.68 21.55 4.94
N ALA A 209 -1.97 22.38 4.14
CA ALA A 209 -2.30 23.79 3.96
C ALA A 209 -3.48 24.03 3.00
N ALA A 210 -3.89 23.04 2.23
CA ALA A 210 -4.81 23.21 1.10
C ALA A 210 -6.12 22.43 1.20
N VAL A 211 -6.26 21.50 2.16
CA VAL A 211 -7.47 20.72 2.41
C VAL A 211 -7.92 20.87 3.87
N ASP A 212 -9.22 20.80 4.11
CA ASP A 212 -9.78 20.86 5.46
C ASP A 212 -9.82 19.49 6.16
N LEU A 213 -9.55 18.40 5.43
CA LEU A 213 -9.57 17.04 5.93
C LEU A 213 -8.35 16.71 6.81
N PRO A 214 -8.47 15.76 7.75
CA PRO A 214 -7.34 15.14 8.40
C PRO A 214 -6.38 14.53 7.37
N VAL A 215 -5.06 14.67 7.58
CA VAL A 215 -4.04 14.14 6.68
C VAL A 215 -3.17 13.14 7.42
N ILE A 216 -3.03 11.94 6.88
CA ILE A 216 -2.20 10.85 7.38
C ILE A 216 -0.90 10.84 6.58
N ALA A 217 0.25 10.96 7.24
CA ALA A 217 1.56 10.91 6.59
C ALA A 217 1.99 9.47 6.29
N ALA A 218 2.39 9.16 5.05
CA ALA A 218 2.84 7.82 4.65
C ALA A 218 4.11 7.87 3.79
N GLY A 219 5.13 7.13 4.17
CA GLY A 219 6.39 7.00 3.43
C GLY A 219 7.63 7.25 4.29
N GLY A 220 8.55 6.28 4.33
CA GLY A 220 9.82 6.39 5.02
C GLY A 220 9.78 6.42 6.55
N ILE A 221 8.63 6.48 7.17
CA ILE A 221 8.46 6.56 8.64
C ILE A 221 8.64 5.17 9.25
N MET A 222 9.62 5.01 10.17
CA MET A 222 10.00 3.72 10.74
C MET A 222 10.09 3.73 12.28
N GLU A 223 10.06 4.92 12.90
CA GLU A 223 10.31 5.13 14.34
C GLU A 223 9.52 6.31 14.89
N GLY A 224 9.42 6.42 16.22
CA GLY A 224 8.61 7.44 16.88
C GLY A 224 9.07 8.87 16.62
N ALA A 225 10.36 9.11 16.40
CA ALA A 225 10.88 10.43 16.04
C ALA A 225 10.33 10.88 14.65
N GLY A 226 10.26 9.98 13.69
CA GLY A 226 9.67 10.24 12.37
C GLY A 226 8.17 10.52 12.46
N ILE A 227 7.44 9.81 13.35
CA ILE A 227 6.02 10.08 13.61
C ILE A 227 5.85 11.50 14.17
N ASN A 228 6.62 11.88 15.19
CA ASN A 228 6.54 13.23 15.76
C ASN A 228 6.87 14.32 14.74
N ALA A 229 7.88 14.11 13.89
CA ALA A 229 8.23 15.06 12.84
C ALA A 229 7.06 15.27 11.86
N ALA A 230 6.39 14.18 11.45
CA ALA A 230 5.20 14.28 10.59
C ALA A 230 4.03 14.98 11.30
N MET A 231 3.80 14.70 12.59
CA MET A 231 2.77 15.40 13.40
C MET A 231 3.08 16.90 13.52
N MET A 232 4.34 17.29 13.72
CA MET A 232 4.75 18.70 13.72
C MET A 232 4.53 19.38 12.36
N LEU A 233 4.61 18.65 11.26
CA LEU A 233 4.28 19.13 9.91
C LEU A 233 2.77 19.21 9.66
N GLY A 234 1.93 18.81 10.62
CA GLY A 234 0.48 18.92 10.58
C GLY A 234 -0.26 17.64 10.19
N ALA A 235 0.40 16.47 10.21
CA ALA A 235 -0.28 15.20 10.08
C ALA A 235 -1.20 14.95 11.28
N SER A 236 -2.33 14.26 11.07
CA SER A 236 -3.23 13.78 12.13
C SER A 236 -2.87 12.37 12.60
N ALA A 237 -2.18 11.60 11.76
CA ALA A 237 -1.63 10.27 12.06
C ALA A 237 -0.52 9.93 11.04
N CYS A 238 0.17 8.80 11.27
CA CYS A 238 1.18 8.27 10.36
C CYS A 238 0.85 6.83 9.95
N GLN A 239 0.97 6.53 8.65
CA GLN A 239 0.80 5.20 8.10
C GLN A 239 2.16 4.58 7.78
N LEU A 240 2.47 3.46 8.44
CA LEU A 240 3.72 2.75 8.35
C LEU A 240 3.49 1.38 7.67
N GLY A 241 4.23 1.08 6.61
CA GLY A 241 4.18 -0.23 5.92
C GLY A 241 5.39 -1.08 6.26
N THR A 242 6.56 -0.71 5.75
CA THR A 242 7.81 -1.46 5.85
C THR A 242 8.20 -1.80 7.30
N ALA A 243 7.86 -0.94 8.26
CA ALA A 243 8.08 -1.18 9.67
C ALA A 243 7.43 -2.47 10.18
N PHE A 244 6.29 -2.87 9.59
CA PHE A 244 5.52 -4.04 10.01
C PHE A 244 5.82 -5.33 9.20
N ILE A 245 6.66 -5.27 8.15
CA ILE A 245 6.93 -6.44 7.30
C ILE A 245 7.66 -7.55 8.07
N LEU A 246 8.59 -7.20 8.98
CA LEU A 246 9.34 -8.18 9.77
C LEU A 246 8.57 -8.69 11.00
N CYS A 247 7.38 -8.19 11.27
CA CYS A 247 6.55 -8.73 12.37
C CYS A 247 6.25 -10.22 12.12
N PRO A 248 6.32 -11.09 13.14
CA PRO A 248 5.99 -12.51 12.99
C PRO A 248 4.57 -12.76 12.46
N GLU A 249 3.64 -11.85 12.75
CA GLU A 249 2.24 -11.92 12.33
C GLU A 249 2.05 -11.62 10.83
N SER A 250 3.06 -11.08 10.13
CA SER A 250 3.01 -10.87 8.68
C SER A 250 3.24 -12.17 7.90
N CYS A 251 2.71 -12.24 6.67
CA CYS A 251 2.98 -13.35 5.76
C CYS A 251 4.11 -13.03 4.74
N ALA A 252 5.02 -12.11 5.07
CA ALA A 252 6.21 -11.86 4.26
C ALA A 252 7.06 -13.15 4.14
N THR A 253 7.49 -13.47 2.92
CA THR A 253 8.29 -14.68 2.66
C THR A 253 9.66 -14.63 3.35
N PRO A 254 10.31 -15.79 3.62
CA PRO A 254 11.65 -15.81 4.18
C PRO A 254 12.65 -14.96 3.37
N GLU A 255 12.58 -15.00 2.04
CA GLU A 255 13.47 -14.26 1.14
C GLU A 255 13.25 -12.75 1.25
N HIS A 256 11.99 -12.30 1.41
CA HIS A 256 11.67 -10.89 1.63
C HIS A 256 12.21 -10.41 2.99
N ARG A 257 12.05 -11.23 4.05
CA ARG A 257 12.59 -10.94 5.39
C ARG A 257 14.12 -10.85 5.37
N GLU A 258 14.81 -11.81 4.71
CA GLU A 258 16.27 -11.78 4.59
C GLU A 258 16.77 -10.57 3.76
N ALA A 259 16.07 -10.23 2.67
CA ALA A 259 16.41 -9.05 1.88
C ALA A 259 16.29 -7.74 2.69
N LEU A 260 15.29 -7.63 3.57
CA LEU A 260 15.10 -6.48 4.47
C LEU A 260 16.16 -6.41 5.57
N LYS A 261 16.67 -7.54 6.05
CA LYS A 261 17.75 -7.60 7.07
C LYS A 261 19.14 -7.43 6.46
N GLY A 262 19.24 -7.58 5.15
CA GLY A 262 20.52 -7.56 4.41
C GLY A 262 20.84 -6.20 3.78
N PRO A 263 22.00 -6.11 3.09
CA PRO A 263 22.45 -4.86 2.44
C PRO A 263 21.54 -4.41 1.29
N LYS A 264 20.71 -5.27 0.73
CA LYS A 264 19.73 -4.94 -0.32
C LYS A 264 18.68 -3.94 0.18
N ALA A 265 18.40 -3.87 1.49
CA ALA A 265 17.45 -2.92 2.08
C ALA A 265 17.82 -1.45 1.80
N HIS A 266 19.11 -1.14 1.63
CA HIS A 266 19.61 0.21 1.32
C HIS A 266 19.40 0.63 -0.14
N GLN A 267 18.88 -0.24 -1.01
CA GLN A 267 18.89 -0.04 -2.46
C GLN A 267 17.47 0.00 -3.06
N THR A 268 16.44 0.34 -2.27
CA THR A 268 15.07 0.36 -2.78
C THR A 268 14.90 1.31 -3.96
N ARG A 269 14.15 0.91 -4.98
CA ARG A 269 13.90 1.69 -6.20
C ARG A 269 12.45 1.59 -6.64
N VAL A 270 11.98 2.60 -7.37
CA VAL A 270 10.66 2.59 -8.02
C VAL A 270 10.82 2.01 -9.42
N THR A 271 9.91 1.09 -9.79
CA THR A 271 9.84 0.50 -11.12
C THR A 271 8.39 0.26 -11.53
N SER A 272 8.11 0.30 -12.83
CA SER A 272 6.83 -0.16 -13.41
C SER A 272 6.95 -1.56 -14.06
N TYR A 273 8.14 -2.12 -14.18
CA TYR A 273 8.37 -3.37 -14.91
C TYR A 273 7.76 -4.61 -14.25
N LEU A 274 7.50 -4.56 -12.93
CA LEU A 274 6.90 -5.68 -12.21
C LEU A 274 5.38 -5.76 -12.39
N SER A 275 4.70 -4.63 -12.40
CA SER A 275 3.25 -4.63 -12.31
C SER A 275 2.54 -3.82 -13.41
N GLY A 276 3.28 -3.02 -14.17
CA GLY A 276 2.73 -2.02 -15.08
C GLY A 276 2.50 -0.66 -14.43
N ARG A 277 2.65 -0.55 -13.11
CA ARG A 277 2.45 0.66 -12.31
C ARG A 277 3.69 0.98 -11.49
N PRO A 278 4.07 2.26 -11.27
CA PRO A 278 5.22 2.59 -10.44
C PRO A 278 5.04 2.06 -9.02
N ALA A 279 6.03 1.28 -8.56
CA ALA A 279 6.06 0.69 -7.23
C ALA A 279 7.49 0.62 -6.70
N ARG A 280 7.68 0.91 -5.40
CA ARG A 280 8.99 0.87 -4.75
C ARG A 280 9.21 -0.46 -4.06
N GLY A 281 10.35 -1.08 -4.35
CA GLY A 281 10.77 -2.31 -3.68
C GLY A 281 12.29 -2.48 -3.69
N ILE A 282 12.73 -3.61 -3.17
CA ILE A 282 14.10 -4.09 -3.31
C ILE A 282 14.26 -4.54 -4.77
N PRO A 283 15.29 -4.05 -5.51
CA PRO A 283 15.49 -4.40 -6.90
C PRO A 283 15.69 -5.92 -7.08
N ASN A 284 14.93 -6.49 -7.98
CA ASN A 284 15.06 -7.88 -8.41
C ASN A 284 15.61 -7.97 -9.84
N ARG A 285 15.83 -9.17 -10.34
CA ARG A 285 16.39 -9.38 -11.69
C ARG A 285 15.55 -8.75 -12.80
N LEU A 286 14.21 -8.89 -12.72
CA LEU A 286 13.33 -8.29 -13.74
C LEU A 286 13.51 -6.77 -13.81
N TYR A 287 13.61 -6.10 -12.64
CA TYR A 287 13.89 -4.67 -12.58
C TYR A 287 15.26 -4.31 -13.14
N LEU A 288 16.31 -5.03 -12.71
CA LEU A 288 17.70 -4.70 -13.07
C LEU A 288 18.00 -4.97 -14.55
N GLU A 289 17.46 -6.05 -15.08
CA GLU A 289 17.74 -6.51 -16.43
C GLU A 289 16.77 -5.89 -17.48
N SER A 290 15.58 -5.42 -17.06
CA SER A 290 14.67 -4.67 -17.92
C SER A 290 14.93 -3.16 -17.90
N GLY A 291 15.80 -2.63 -17.04
CA GLY A 291 16.10 -1.20 -16.94
C GLY A 291 17.09 -0.65 -17.98
N ALA A 292 17.52 -1.46 -18.97
CA ALA A 292 18.43 -1.04 -20.03
C ALA A 292 17.70 -0.32 -21.18
N ASP A 293 18.43 0.51 -21.94
CA ASP A 293 17.92 1.18 -23.14
C ASP A 293 17.29 0.18 -24.13
N ARG A 294 16.08 0.47 -24.64
CA ARG A 294 15.29 -0.30 -25.62
C ARG A 294 14.39 -1.41 -25.06
N VAL A 295 14.07 -1.43 -23.76
CA VAL A 295 13.04 -2.32 -23.22
C VAL A 295 11.66 -1.78 -23.60
N PRO A 296 10.72 -2.62 -24.08
CA PRO A 296 9.35 -2.17 -24.35
C PRO A 296 8.66 -1.71 -23.06
N LEU A 297 7.70 -0.80 -23.19
CA LEU A 297 6.84 -0.47 -22.05
C LEU A 297 6.14 -1.74 -21.55
N PRO A 298 6.09 -1.98 -20.23
CA PRO A 298 5.36 -3.11 -19.69
C PRO A 298 3.87 -3.00 -20.05
N ALA A 299 3.18 -4.13 -20.14
CA ALA A 299 1.72 -4.15 -20.23
C ALA A 299 1.10 -3.29 -19.12
N GLU A 300 -0.12 -2.77 -19.33
CA GLU A 300 -0.78 -1.96 -18.31
C GLU A 300 -1.06 -2.77 -17.03
N TYR A 301 -1.15 -2.08 -15.89
CA TYR A 301 -1.56 -2.69 -14.63
C TYR A 301 -3.03 -3.15 -14.71
N PRO A 302 -3.39 -4.37 -14.26
CA PRO A 302 -2.53 -5.35 -13.62
C PRO A 302 -2.00 -6.46 -14.56
N LEU A 303 -2.08 -6.28 -15.89
CA LEU A 303 -1.68 -7.28 -16.89
C LEU A 303 -0.18 -7.63 -16.81
N ALA A 304 0.70 -6.63 -16.65
CA ALA A 304 2.13 -6.90 -16.46
C ALA A 304 2.38 -7.71 -15.18
N TYR A 305 1.57 -7.50 -14.15
CA TYR A 305 1.72 -8.23 -12.89
C TYR A 305 1.34 -9.71 -13.03
N ASP A 306 0.38 -10.05 -13.88
CA ASP A 306 0.05 -11.43 -14.24
C ASP A 306 1.28 -12.14 -14.84
N ALA A 307 1.95 -11.52 -15.83
CA ALA A 307 3.18 -12.05 -16.41
C ALA A 307 4.33 -12.18 -15.40
N ALA A 308 4.54 -11.18 -14.56
CA ALA A 308 5.60 -11.20 -13.55
C ALA A 308 5.37 -12.28 -12.49
N LYS A 309 4.12 -12.52 -12.08
CA LYS A 309 3.75 -13.62 -11.17
C LYS A 309 3.95 -14.98 -11.81
N ALA A 310 3.61 -15.14 -13.09
CA ALA A 310 3.86 -16.36 -13.82
C ALA A 310 5.37 -16.67 -13.92
N LEU A 311 6.19 -15.65 -14.24
CA LEU A 311 7.65 -15.79 -14.26
C LEU A 311 8.20 -16.14 -12.87
N HIS A 312 7.78 -15.42 -11.82
CA HIS A 312 8.19 -15.74 -10.46
C HIS A 312 7.80 -17.17 -10.05
N GLY A 313 6.62 -17.64 -10.45
CA GLY A 313 6.16 -19.02 -10.21
C GLY A 313 7.08 -20.05 -10.90
N ALA A 314 7.43 -19.85 -12.16
CA ALA A 314 8.34 -20.72 -12.91
C ALA A 314 9.73 -20.74 -12.29
N ALA A 315 10.29 -19.58 -11.94
CA ALA A 315 11.59 -19.44 -11.28
C ALA A 315 11.62 -20.11 -9.90
N SER A 316 10.60 -19.88 -9.08
CA SER A 316 10.49 -20.46 -7.73
C SER A 316 10.40 -21.99 -7.75
N ALA A 317 9.73 -22.57 -8.75
CA ALA A 317 9.70 -24.02 -8.94
C ALA A 317 11.09 -24.64 -9.19
N LYS A 318 12.04 -23.83 -9.65
CA LYS A 318 13.46 -24.20 -9.86
C LYS A 318 14.37 -23.66 -8.72
N GLY A 319 13.80 -23.16 -7.62
CA GLY A 319 14.54 -22.62 -6.47
C GLY A 319 15.14 -21.23 -6.65
N CYS A 320 14.71 -20.47 -7.69
CA CYS A 320 15.14 -19.09 -7.92
C CYS A 320 14.06 -18.12 -7.45
N HIS A 321 14.39 -17.25 -6.48
CA HIS A 321 13.48 -16.25 -5.93
C HIS A 321 13.79 -14.81 -6.38
N ASP A 322 14.69 -14.64 -7.34
CA ASP A 322 15.19 -13.34 -7.80
C ASP A 322 14.19 -12.54 -8.65
N PHE A 323 13.00 -13.09 -8.91
CA PHE A 323 11.88 -12.42 -9.61
C PHE A 323 10.73 -12.04 -8.68
N ALA A 324 10.86 -12.29 -7.37
CA ALA A 324 9.84 -11.93 -6.40
C ALA A 324 9.67 -10.41 -6.29
N ALA A 325 8.43 -9.95 -6.18
CA ALA A 325 8.13 -8.57 -5.80
C ALA A 325 8.34 -8.40 -4.29
N GLN A 326 9.39 -7.70 -3.90
CA GLN A 326 9.74 -7.42 -2.49
C GLN A 326 9.56 -5.94 -2.19
N TRP A 327 8.30 -5.53 -1.94
CA TRP A 327 7.97 -4.13 -1.72
C TRP A 327 8.53 -3.61 -0.40
N ALA A 328 9.23 -2.47 -0.45
CA ALA A 328 9.82 -1.83 0.72
C ALA A 328 10.08 -0.34 0.45
N GLY A 329 9.88 0.51 1.43
CA GLY A 329 10.17 1.94 1.37
C GLY A 329 11.65 2.26 1.61
N GLN A 330 12.02 3.54 1.46
CA GLN A 330 13.40 3.99 1.68
C GLN A 330 13.88 3.83 3.12
N GLY A 331 12.97 3.76 4.10
CA GLY A 331 13.29 3.46 5.49
C GLY A 331 13.58 1.97 5.77
N ALA A 332 13.63 1.10 4.77
CA ALA A 332 13.81 -0.34 4.93
C ALA A 332 14.99 -0.76 5.84
N PRO A 333 16.17 -0.07 5.81
CA PRO A 333 17.26 -0.41 6.72
C PRO A 333 16.96 -0.25 8.22
N LEU A 334 15.88 0.45 8.56
CA LEU A 334 15.41 0.66 9.95
C LEU A 334 14.36 -0.37 10.37
N ALA A 335 14.07 -1.38 9.54
CA ALA A 335 13.08 -2.41 9.86
C ALA A 335 13.52 -3.23 11.09
N ARG A 336 12.56 -3.54 11.96
CA ARG A 336 12.78 -4.24 13.25
C ARG A 336 11.96 -5.52 13.29
N GLU A 337 12.57 -6.60 13.70
CA GLU A 337 11.90 -7.89 13.89
C GLU A 337 11.32 -7.97 15.31
N LEU A 338 10.09 -7.49 15.47
CA LEU A 338 9.35 -7.44 16.72
C LEU A 338 7.91 -7.92 16.48
N PRO A 339 7.24 -8.55 17.48
CA PRO A 339 5.79 -8.74 17.43
C PRO A 339 5.09 -7.39 17.24
N ALA A 340 4.02 -7.37 16.44
CA ALA A 340 3.35 -6.13 16.01
C ALA A 340 2.87 -5.29 17.22
N GLN A 341 2.31 -5.92 18.24
CA GLN A 341 1.92 -5.23 19.47
C GLN A 341 3.12 -4.56 20.16
N ARG A 342 4.27 -5.26 20.23
CA ARG A 342 5.49 -4.69 20.83
C ARG A 342 6.05 -3.56 19.98
N LEU A 343 6.00 -3.68 18.67
CA LEU A 343 6.43 -2.61 17.76
C LEU A 343 5.61 -1.32 17.98
N VAL A 344 4.27 -1.42 18.07
CA VAL A 344 3.41 -0.25 18.38
C VAL A 344 3.80 0.38 19.72
N GLN A 345 4.03 -0.42 20.77
CA GLN A 345 4.46 0.08 22.07
C GLN A 345 5.79 0.83 21.99
N VAL A 346 6.79 0.26 21.30
CA VAL A 346 8.10 0.89 21.08
C VAL A 346 7.96 2.21 20.32
N LEU A 347 7.17 2.25 19.25
CA LEU A 347 6.90 3.49 18.51
C LEU A 347 6.31 4.57 19.40
N VAL A 348 5.37 4.22 20.30
CA VAL A 348 4.76 5.16 21.25
C VAL A 348 5.77 5.62 22.31
N GLU A 349 6.62 4.71 22.82
CA GLU A 349 7.70 5.06 23.75
C GLU A 349 8.68 6.06 23.12
N GLU A 350 9.08 5.81 21.86
CA GLU A 350 9.96 6.68 21.08
C GLU A 350 9.33 8.05 20.80
N MET A 351 8.03 8.09 20.45
CA MET A 351 7.28 9.36 20.29
C MET A 351 7.32 10.18 21.56
N ARG A 352 7.07 9.56 22.72
CA ARG A 352 7.11 10.25 24.02
C ARG A 352 8.52 10.75 24.37
N ALA A 353 9.55 9.97 24.05
CA ALA A 353 10.94 10.38 24.28
C ALA A 353 11.31 11.57 23.40
N ALA A 354 11.02 11.52 22.11
CA ALA A 354 11.34 12.60 21.17
C ALA A 354 10.60 13.93 21.48
N SER A 355 9.35 13.86 21.99
CA SER A 355 8.60 15.08 22.40
C SER A 355 9.24 15.85 23.55
N ARG A 356 10.04 15.20 24.40
CA ARG A 356 10.73 15.86 25.52
C ARG A 356 11.90 16.74 25.06
N PHE A 357 12.52 16.42 23.94
CA PHE A 357 13.63 17.22 23.38
C PHE A 357 13.18 18.48 22.65
N SER A 358 11.91 18.59 22.28
CA SER A 358 11.36 19.79 21.62
C SER A 358 10.98 20.91 22.59
N HIS A 359 11.10 20.71 23.90
CA HIS A 359 10.76 21.66 24.95
C HIS A 359 11.98 22.07 25.79
N SER A 360 13.18 21.61 25.45
CA SER A 360 14.48 22.02 26.00
C SER A 360 15.26 22.88 25.00
#